data_fd467a3039e77471ba43aaa7755975bc
#
_entry.id   fd467a3039e77471ba43aaa7755975bc
#
_cell.length_a   1.000
_cell.length_b   1.000
_cell.length_c   1.000
_cell.angle_alpha   90.00
_cell.angle_beta   90.00
_cell.angle_gamma   90.00
#
_symmetry.space_group_name_H-M   'P 1'
#
loop_
_entity.id
_entity.type
_entity.pdbx_description
1 polymer ?
#
loop_
_entity_poly.entity_id
_entity_poly.type
_entity_poly.pdbx_seq_one_letter_code
_entity_poly.pdbx_strand_id
1 'polypeptide(L)'
;MTDLCMYFQIHQPHRMRKYTIFDIGKNTDYFDWQKNKEVLEKVAKKCYLPATQTLIDNARMHSGRFKCAFSITGVALEQMEKFTPEAISKLQELNDTGCVEFL
;
A
#
# COMPACT_ATOMS: atom_id res chain seq x y z
N MET A 1 -29.72 -13.37 8.15
CA MET A 1 -28.26 -13.43 8.33
C MET A 1 -27.64 -12.13 7.84
N THR A 2 -26.72 -11.58 8.58
CA THR A 2 -26.04 -10.33 8.21
C THR A 2 -24.65 -10.64 7.69
N ASP A 3 -24.33 -10.12 6.52
CA ASP A 3 -23.00 -10.24 5.95
C ASP A 3 -22.22 -8.94 6.14
N LEU A 4 -20.94 -9.06 6.47
CA LEU A 4 -20.04 -7.92 6.59
C LEU A 4 -19.05 -7.96 5.44
N CYS A 5 -19.07 -6.92 4.61
CA CYS A 5 -18.13 -6.77 3.51
C CYS A 5 -17.11 -5.68 3.87
N MET A 6 -15.83 -6.06 3.93
CA MET A 6 -14.75 -5.14 4.26
C MET A 6 -14.02 -4.74 3.00
N TYR A 7 -13.83 -3.45 2.83
CA TYR A 7 -13.10 -2.87 1.72
C TYR A 7 -12.01 -1.96 2.25
N PHE A 8 -10.79 -2.16 1.76
CA PHE A 8 -9.63 -1.35 2.16
C PHE A 8 -9.05 -0.66 0.94
N GLN A 9 -8.64 0.58 1.13
CA GLN A 9 -7.95 1.32 0.09
C GLN A 9 -6.54 1.67 0.55
N ILE A 10 -5.56 1.41 -0.30
CA ILE A 10 -4.17 1.80 -0.07
C ILE A 10 -3.81 2.87 -1.10
N HIS A 11 -3.46 4.04 -0.61
CA HIS A 11 -3.05 5.16 -1.44
C HIS A 11 -1.93 5.94 -0.76
N GLN A 12 -0.87 6.22 -1.52
CA GLN A 12 0.23 7.09 -1.08
C GLN A 12 0.55 8.04 -2.23
N PRO A 13 0.22 9.33 -2.08
CA PRO A 13 0.54 10.30 -3.12
C PRO A 13 2.04 10.56 -3.19
N HIS A 14 2.52 10.96 -4.36
CA HIS A 14 3.85 11.53 -4.48
C HIS A 14 3.86 12.89 -3.80
N ARG A 15 4.79 13.10 -2.91
CA ARG A 15 4.97 14.39 -2.25
C ARG A 15 5.91 15.23 -3.09
N MET A 16 5.48 16.44 -3.35
CA MET A 16 6.26 17.36 -4.17
C MET A 16 7.28 18.10 -3.30
N ARG A 17 8.45 18.30 -3.84
CA ARG A 17 9.44 19.16 -3.20
C ARG A 17 9.03 20.62 -3.37
N LYS A 18 9.61 21.49 -2.55
CA LYS A 18 9.43 22.93 -2.71
C LYS A 18 9.97 23.35 -4.08
N TYR A 19 9.11 23.96 -4.86
CA TYR A 19 9.43 24.37 -6.22
C TYR A 19 9.12 25.86 -6.37
N THR A 20 10.07 26.62 -6.92
CA THR A 20 9.94 28.08 -7.09
C THR A 20 10.01 28.43 -8.57
N ILE A 21 9.66 29.69 -8.88
CA ILE A 21 9.75 30.21 -10.23
C ILE A 21 11.18 30.10 -10.81
N PHE A 22 12.20 30.13 -9.93
CA PHE A 22 13.60 30.02 -10.36
C PHE A 22 13.98 28.61 -10.80
N ASP A 23 13.19 27.61 -10.46
CA ASP A 23 13.41 26.21 -10.85
C ASP A 23 12.84 25.89 -12.23
N ILE A 24 11.96 26.74 -12.76
CA ILE A 24 11.28 26.51 -14.04
C ILE A 24 12.34 26.44 -15.15
N GLY A 25 12.30 25.33 -15.91
CA GLY A 25 13.22 25.10 -17.03
C GLY A 25 14.63 24.67 -16.62
N LYS A 26 14.94 24.66 -15.31
CA LYS A 26 16.27 24.29 -14.81
C LYS A 26 16.27 22.96 -14.05
N ASN A 27 15.14 22.60 -13.45
CA ASN A 27 15.03 21.42 -12.62
C ASN A 27 13.70 20.73 -12.91
N THR A 28 13.78 19.47 -13.34
CA THR A 28 12.61 18.66 -13.67
C THR A 28 12.27 17.65 -12.58
N ASP A 29 13.02 17.64 -11.48
CA ASP A 29 12.74 16.78 -10.34
C ASP A 29 11.71 17.44 -9.41
N TYR A 30 10.44 17.08 -9.61
CA TYR A 30 9.32 17.69 -8.92
C TYR A 30 8.97 17.02 -7.57
N PHE A 31 9.49 15.83 -7.32
CA PHE A 31 9.08 15.02 -6.18
C PHE A 31 10.13 15.00 -5.09
N ASP A 32 9.67 15.01 -3.85
CA ASP A 32 10.52 14.82 -2.68
C ASP A 32 10.64 13.32 -2.40
N TRP A 33 11.56 12.66 -3.09
CA TRP A 33 11.75 11.22 -2.99
C TRP A 33 12.19 10.77 -1.59
N GLN A 34 12.98 11.58 -0.91
CA GLN A 34 13.41 11.29 0.46
C GLN A 34 12.20 11.25 1.40
N LYS A 35 11.33 12.24 1.31
CA LYS A 35 10.11 12.29 2.11
C LYS A 35 9.14 11.18 1.75
N ASN A 36 8.98 10.87 0.47
CA ASN A 36 8.16 9.76 -0.01
C ASN A 36 8.62 8.45 0.60
N LYS A 37 9.93 8.20 0.59
CA LYS A 37 10.53 7.00 1.15
C LYS A 37 10.31 6.92 2.67
N GLU A 38 10.60 7.99 3.39
CA GLU A 38 10.46 8.03 4.85
C GLU A 38 9.02 7.77 5.30
N VAL A 39 8.06 8.43 4.69
CA VAL A 39 6.65 8.26 5.05
C VAL A 39 6.17 6.86 4.71
N LEU A 40 6.52 6.34 3.54
CA LEU A 40 6.09 5.02 3.13
C LEU A 40 6.68 3.93 4.02
N GLU A 41 7.97 4.01 4.34
CA GLU A 41 8.62 3.04 5.24
C GLU A 41 7.98 3.06 6.63
N LYS A 42 7.66 4.25 7.13
CA LYS A 42 6.97 4.40 8.42
C LYS A 42 5.59 3.75 8.40
N VAL A 43 4.80 4.05 7.37
CA VAL A 43 3.44 3.52 7.25
C VAL A 43 3.47 2.01 7.00
N ALA A 44 4.38 1.52 6.19
CA ALA A 44 4.52 0.09 5.94
C ALA A 44 4.83 -0.66 7.24
N LYS A 45 5.78 -0.16 8.03
CA LYS A 45 6.16 -0.78 9.29
C LYS A 45 5.04 -0.75 10.34
N LYS A 46 4.31 0.34 10.43
CA LYS A 46 3.28 0.54 11.46
C LYS A 46 1.90 0.04 11.06
N CYS A 47 1.61 -0.02 9.78
CA CYS A 47 0.28 -0.33 9.28
C CYS A 47 0.26 -1.47 8.27
N TYR A 48 0.89 -1.30 7.11
CA TYR A 48 0.73 -2.25 6.01
C TYR A 48 1.20 -3.67 6.35
N LEU A 49 2.38 -3.80 6.92
CA LEU A 49 2.91 -5.12 7.28
C LEU A 49 2.11 -5.77 8.40
N PRO A 50 1.85 -5.10 9.56
CA PRO A 50 1.07 -5.70 10.62
C PRO A 50 -0.39 -5.99 10.23
N ALA A 51 -1.04 -5.05 9.55
CA ALA A 51 -2.44 -5.21 9.15
C ALA A 51 -2.60 -6.34 8.15
N THR A 52 -1.71 -6.42 7.14
CA THR A 52 -1.74 -7.49 6.16
C THR A 52 -1.51 -8.84 6.82
N GLN A 53 -0.56 -8.92 7.75
CA GLN A 53 -0.32 -10.16 8.49
C GLN A 53 -1.55 -10.59 9.30
N THR A 54 -2.22 -9.64 9.93
CA THR A 54 -3.48 -9.91 10.66
C THR A 54 -4.54 -10.47 9.72
N LEU A 55 -4.68 -9.91 8.52
CA LEU A 55 -5.63 -10.40 7.53
C LEU A 55 -5.27 -11.79 7.03
N ILE A 56 -3.99 -12.08 6.81
CA ILE A 56 -3.50 -13.40 6.43
C ILE A 56 -3.86 -14.43 7.51
N ASP A 57 -3.59 -14.10 8.76
CA ASP A 57 -3.88 -14.99 9.90
C ASP A 57 -5.37 -15.28 10.01
N ASN A 58 -6.21 -14.27 9.84
CA ASN A 58 -7.66 -14.46 9.86
C ASN A 58 -8.14 -15.29 8.66
N ALA A 59 -7.58 -15.09 7.48
CA ALA A 59 -7.93 -15.87 6.31
C ALA A 59 -7.63 -17.35 6.51
N ARG A 60 -6.48 -17.66 7.11
CA ARG A 60 -6.09 -19.04 7.40
C ARG A 60 -6.92 -19.66 8.51
N MET A 61 -7.22 -18.88 9.56
CA MET A 61 -7.98 -19.34 10.72
C MET A 61 -9.43 -19.71 10.37
N HIS A 62 -10.06 -18.96 9.45
CA HIS A 62 -11.47 -19.09 9.16
C HIS A 62 -11.79 -19.89 7.90
N SER A 63 -10.81 -20.53 7.28
CA SER A 63 -10.98 -21.52 6.19
C SER A 63 -11.91 -21.04 5.06
N GLY A 64 -11.66 -19.84 4.53
CA GLY A 64 -12.42 -19.30 3.40
C GLY A 64 -13.70 -18.55 3.78
N ARG A 65 -14.07 -18.48 5.03
CA ARG A 65 -15.21 -17.67 5.48
C ARG A 65 -14.88 -16.18 5.57
N PHE A 66 -13.60 -15.87 5.80
CA PHE A 66 -13.13 -14.49 5.84
C PHE A 66 -12.82 -14.05 4.41
N LYS A 67 -13.41 -12.94 4.00
CA LYS A 67 -13.16 -12.34 2.68
C LYS A 67 -13.13 -10.83 2.79
N CYS A 68 -12.27 -10.21 1.99
CA CYS A 68 -12.19 -8.76 1.92
C CYS A 68 -11.77 -8.32 0.51
N ALA A 69 -11.87 -7.04 0.25
CA ALA A 69 -11.46 -6.45 -1.01
C ALA A 69 -10.47 -5.31 -0.76
N PHE A 70 -9.54 -5.16 -1.68
CA PHE A 70 -8.53 -4.10 -1.66
C PHE A 70 -8.53 -3.32 -2.95
N SER A 71 -8.32 -2.02 -2.83
CA SER A 71 -7.95 -1.16 -3.95
C SER A 71 -6.60 -0.55 -3.65
N ILE A 72 -5.64 -0.75 -4.55
CA ILE A 72 -4.29 -0.19 -4.41
C ILE A 72 -4.06 0.71 -5.62
N THR A 73 -3.79 2.00 -5.36
CA THR A 73 -3.51 2.93 -6.46
C THR A 73 -2.15 2.59 -7.10
N GLY A 74 -2.06 2.85 -8.41
CA GLY A 74 -0.80 2.61 -9.13
C GLY A 74 0.37 3.39 -8.54
N VAL A 75 0.12 4.61 -8.07
CA VAL A 75 1.12 5.45 -7.42
C VAL A 75 1.63 4.80 -6.14
N ALA A 76 0.73 4.26 -5.31
CA ALA A 76 1.11 3.57 -4.09
C ALA A 76 1.91 2.30 -4.39
N LEU A 77 1.47 1.52 -5.37
CA LEU A 77 2.14 0.29 -5.77
C LEU A 77 3.54 0.55 -6.30
N GLU A 78 3.70 1.57 -7.12
CA GLU A 78 5.00 1.98 -7.66
C GLU A 78 5.98 2.35 -6.54
N GLN A 79 5.52 3.12 -5.56
CA GLN A 79 6.35 3.50 -4.43
C GLN A 79 6.71 2.30 -3.55
N MET A 80 5.76 1.39 -3.33
CA MET A 80 6.03 0.16 -2.58
C MET A 80 7.09 -0.69 -3.27
N GLU A 81 7.00 -0.85 -4.59
CA GLU A 81 7.98 -1.60 -5.36
C GLU A 81 9.37 -1.00 -5.22
N LYS A 82 9.47 0.32 -5.19
CA LYS A 82 10.73 1.04 -5.09
C LYS A 82 11.32 1.05 -3.68
N PHE A 83 10.49 1.23 -2.65
CA PHE A 83 10.96 1.49 -1.29
C PHE A 83 10.63 0.39 -0.28
N THR A 84 9.54 -0.31 -0.45
CA THR A 84 9.09 -1.33 0.51
C THR A 84 8.57 -2.58 -0.19
N PRO A 85 9.45 -3.30 -0.93
CA PRO A 85 9.02 -4.50 -1.65
C PRO A 85 8.44 -5.59 -0.75
N GLU A 86 8.81 -5.64 0.53
CA GLU A 86 8.25 -6.56 1.50
C GLU A 86 6.74 -6.35 1.69
N ALA A 87 6.23 -5.12 1.55
CA ALA A 87 4.80 -4.86 1.62
C ALA A 87 4.07 -5.53 0.45
N ILE A 88 4.65 -5.49 -0.74
CA ILE A 88 4.11 -6.17 -1.93
C ILE A 88 4.11 -7.68 -1.72
N SER A 89 5.20 -8.24 -1.17
CA SER A 89 5.30 -9.66 -0.88
C SER A 89 4.20 -10.10 0.09
N LYS A 90 3.90 -9.32 1.11
CA LYS A 90 2.81 -9.59 2.04
C LYS A 90 1.45 -9.54 1.38
N LEU A 91 1.22 -8.59 0.48
CA LEU A 91 -0.03 -8.50 -0.27
C LEU A 91 -0.20 -9.69 -1.22
N GLN A 92 0.89 -10.15 -1.83
CA GLN A 92 0.87 -11.37 -2.66
C GLN A 92 0.56 -12.61 -1.82
N GLU A 93 1.15 -12.73 -0.64
CA GLU A 93 0.86 -13.81 0.29
C GLU A 93 -0.63 -13.79 0.70
N LEU A 94 -1.18 -12.62 0.95
CA LEU A 94 -2.60 -12.46 1.24
C LEU A 94 -3.47 -12.88 0.05
N ASN A 95 -3.07 -12.50 -1.17
CA ASN A 95 -3.77 -12.91 -2.38
C ASN A 95 -3.77 -14.44 -2.55
N ASP A 96 -2.68 -15.10 -2.18
CA ASP A 96 -2.55 -16.55 -2.30
C ASP A 96 -3.50 -17.31 -1.38
N THR A 97 -4.05 -16.67 -0.35
CA THR A 97 -5.07 -17.28 0.51
C THR A 97 -6.40 -17.49 -0.21
N GLY A 98 -6.63 -16.80 -1.32
CA GLY A 98 -7.90 -16.84 -2.05
C GLY A 98 -9.05 -16.08 -1.41
N CYS A 99 -8.77 -15.35 -0.33
CA CYS A 99 -9.79 -14.63 0.46
C CYS A 99 -9.88 -13.14 0.12
N VAL A 100 -9.08 -12.66 -0.82
CA VAL A 100 -8.99 -11.25 -1.16
C VAL A 100 -9.22 -11.03 -2.64
N GLU A 101 -10.00 -9.99 -2.95
CA GLU A 101 -10.18 -9.50 -4.31
C GLU A 101 -9.49 -8.14 -4.43
N PHE A 102 -8.63 -7.99 -5.43
CA PHE A 102 -7.99 -6.71 -5.74
C PHE A 102 -8.73 -6.02 -6.88
N LEU A 103 -9.10 -4.80 -6.66
CA LEU A 103 -9.87 -3.99 -7.61
C LEU A 103 -8.96 -3.04 -8.41
#